data_6c8d40acc53ee96fcc4c06bd714f7908
#
_entry.id   6c8d40acc53ee96fcc4c06bd714f7908
#
_cell.length_a   1.000
_cell.length_b   1.000
_cell.length_c   1.000
_cell.angle_alpha   90.00
_cell.angle_beta   90.00
_cell.angle_gamma   90.00
#
_symmetry.space_group_name_H-M   'P 1'
#
loop_
_entity.id
_entity.type
_entity.pdbx_description
1 polymer ?
#
loop_
_entity_poly.entity_id
_entity_poly.type
_entity_poly.pdbx_seq_one_letter_code
_entity_poly.pdbx_strand_id
1 'polypeptide(L)'
;MKKVLLFFIISTFIFQTNLFPQSPVVQQIINTVNQDSIIKFVSELSGVVPTIINGTSQTIVSRHKLQPGNALAETYIKQKLQNYGLTTTIQMFSTTGKNVYGVKTGTEFPNKKYIICAHFDDMPSGATAPGADDNGSGTAAVIEAARIFSQYSFPYTIVFALWDEEEQGLVGSEYYATQAANAGDSILGVINMDMIAYDGNNDSNADVHTSSIASTTALKDKMLEINLAYGISLDLDVVPAEPYSDHQSFLDHGYSAILLIEDNDDFHPQYHTINDNLSYYNQPYFIKMSKLSIATLATLSLNLNLDIQHTPIASMTTSEPIVT
;
A
#
# COMPACT_ATOMS: atom_id res chain seq x y z
N MET A 1 53.69 -36.64 -36.15
CA MET A 1 52.28 -36.15 -35.99
C MET A 1 52.07 -35.86 -34.52
N LYS A 2 52.07 -34.58 -34.12
CA LYS A 2 51.80 -34.14 -32.73
C LYS A 2 50.29 -33.95 -32.59
N LYS A 3 49.65 -34.71 -31.68
CA LYS A 3 48.25 -34.53 -31.33
C LYS A 3 48.15 -33.32 -30.35
N VAL A 4 47.47 -32.25 -30.79
CA VAL A 4 47.10 -31.13 -29.93
C VAL A 4 45.81 -31.51 -29.23
N LEU A 5 45.85 -31.63 -27.90
CA LEU A 5 44.68 -31.85 -27.06
C LEU A 5 44.11 -30.48 -26.68
N LEU A 6 42.94 -30.14 -27.21
CA LEU A 6 42.24 -28.90 -26.91
C LEU A 6 41.39 -29.12 -25.65
N PHE A 7 41.77 -28.49 -24.53
CA PHE A 7 40.95 -28.46 -23.32
C PHE A 7 39.92 -27.35 -23.45
N PHE A 8 38.65 -27.75 -23.53
CA PHE A 8 37.52 -26.80 -23.34
C PHE A 8 37.31 -26.60 -21.85
N ILE A 9 37.63 -25.38 -21.36
CA ILE A 9 37.24 -24.95 -20.02
C ILE A 9 35.79 -24.47 -20.12
N ILE A 10 34.85 -25.27 -19.63
CA ILE A 10 33.47 -24.85 -19.44
C ILE A 10 33.44 -24.01 -18.15
N SER A 11 33.43 -22.70 -18.32
CA SER A 11 33.18 -21.77 -17.20
C SER A 11 31.69 -21.81 -16.87
N THR A 12 31.32 -22.53 -15.83
CA THR A 12 29.97 -22.45 -15.24
C THR A 12 29.84 -21.12 -14.49
N PHE A 13 29.20 -20.16 -15.10
CA PHE A 13 28.74 -18.97 -14.38
C PHE A 13 27.62 -19.41 -13.42
N ILE A 14 27.97 -19.53 -12.14
CA ILE A 14 26.97 -19.65 -11.07
C ILE A 14 26.42 -18.26 -10.87
N PHE A 15 25.23 -18.00 -11.40
CA PHE A 15 24.44 -16.85 -11.00
C PHE A 15 24.08 -17.06 -9.52
N GLN A 16 24.79 -16.38 -8.62
CA GLN A 16 24.31 -16.21 -7.26
C GLN A 16 23.07 -15.31 -7.33
N THR A 17 21.90 -15.91 -7.37
CA THR A 17 20.67 -15.19 -7.05
C THR A 17 20.74 -14.83 -5.57
N ASN A 18 20.87 -13.56 -5.25
CA ASN A 18 20.67 -13.07 -3.89
C ASN A 18 19.19 -13.31 -3.54
N LEU A 19 18.91 -14.48 -2.97
CA LEU A 19 17.60 -14.81 -2.45
C LEU A 19 17.41 -14.01 -1.15
N PHE A 20 16.67 -12.93 -1.22
CA PHE A 20 16.19 -12.26 -0.01
C PHE A 20 15.37 -13.27 0.82
N PRO A 21 15.60 -13.40 2.13
CA PRO A 21 14.84 -14.32 2.94
C PRO A 21 13.37 -13.91 2.97
N GLN A 22 12.50 -14.76 2.44
CA GLN A 22 11.06 -14.56 2.45
C GLN A 22 10.46 -15.06 3.76
N SER A 23 9.59 -14.26 4.36
CA SER A 23 8.76 -14.72 5.47
C SER A 23 7.57 -15.53 4.94
N PRO A 24 7.37 -16.78 5.40
CA PRO A 24 6.19 -17.57 5.00
C PRO A 24 4.87 -16.87 5.34
N VAL A 25 4.83 -16.10 6.45
CA VAL A 25 3.63 -15.35 6.86
C VAL A 25 3.33 -14.22 5.89
N VAL A 26 4.34 -13.45 5.47
CA VAL A 26 4.17 -12.38 4.48
C VAL A 26 3.73 -12.97 3.13
N GLN A 27 4.35 -14.09 2.71
CA GLN A 27 3.92 -14.79 1.49
C GLN A 27 2.47 -15.25 1.56
N GLN A 28 2.03 -15.76 2.72
CA GLN A 28 0.63 -16.13 2.92
C GLN A 28 -0.30 -14.92 2.85
N ILE A 29 0.08 -13.79 3.44
CA ILE A 29 -0.66 -12.53 3.36
C ILE A 29 -0.81 -12.08 1.89
N ILE A 30 0.28 -12.07 1.12
CA ILE A 30 0.27 -11.76 -0.31
C ILE A 30 -0.69 -12.66 -1.09
N ASN A 31 -0.67 -13.97 -0.81
CA ASN A 31 -1.52 -14.95 -1.48
C ASN A 31 -3.00 -14.82 -1.08
N THR A 32 -3.30 -14.12 0.03
CA THR A 32 -4.67 -13.90 0.52
C THR A 32 -5.32 -12.67 -0.12
N VAL A 33 -4.54 -11.81 -0.80
CA VAL A 33 -5.10 -10.69 -1.59
C VAL A 33 -6.00 -11.25 -2.66
N ASN A 34 -7.27 -10.81 -2.64
CA ASN A 34 -8.31 -11.39 -3.49
C ASN A 34 -8.83 -10.36 -4.49
N GLN A 35 -8.62 -10.64 -5.78
CA GLN A 35 -9.00 -9.75 -6.87
C GLN A 35 -10.52 -9.48 -6.88
N ASP A 36 -11.35 -10.49 -6.69
CA ASP A 36 -12.81 -10.32 -6.74
C ASP A 36 -13.30 -9.42 -5.59
N SER A 37 -12.67 -9.56 -4.40
CA SER A 37 -13.00 -8.72 -3.25
C SER A 37 -12.65 -7.28 -3.48
N ILE A 38 -11.42 -7.00 -3.95
CA ILE A 38 -10.93 -5.62 -4.12
C ILE A 38 -11.66 -4.90 -5.26
N ILE A 39 -11.93 -5.58 -6.38
CA ILE A 39 -12.74 -5.04 -7.50
C ILE A 39 -14.18 -4.79 -7.05
N LYS A 40 -14.73 -5.66 -6.19
CA LYS A 40 -16.04 -5.42 -5.62
C LYS A 40 -16.08 -4.16 -4.76
N PHE A 41 -15.05 -3.92 -3.92
CA PHE A 41 -15.01 -2.70 -3.10
C PHE A 41 -14.98 -1.45 -3.97
N VAL A 42 -14.17 -1.42 -5.02
CA VAL A 42 -14.19 -0.31 -5.98
C VAL A 42 -15.54 -0.17 -6.64
N SER A 43 -16.15 -1.28 -7.11
CA SER A 43 -17.47 -1.26 -7.77
C SER A 43 -18.58 -0.71 -6.87
N GLU A 44 -18.50 -0.99 -5.57
CA GLU A 44 -19.42 -0.46 -4.56
C GLU A 44 -19.17 1.04 -4.29
N LEU A 45 -17.88 1.46 -4.21
CA LEU A 45 -17.48 2.84 -3.95
C LEU A 45 -17.74 3.78 -5.15
N SER A 46 -17.57 3.29 -6.37
CA SER A 46 -17.75 4.06 -7.61
C SER A 46 -19.16 4.03 -8.19
N GLY A 47 -20.12 3.42 -7.46
CA GLY A 47 -21.52 3.40 -7.84
C GLY A 47 -21.87 2.44 -8.97
N VAL A 48 -20.96 1.55 -9.39
CA VAL A 48 -21.24 0.53 -10.42
C VAL A 48 -22.24 -0.51 -9.92
N VAL A 49 -22.14 -0.89 -8.66
CA VAL A 49 -23.10 -1.80 -8.03
C VAL A 49 -23.61 -1.20 -6.70
N PRO A 50 -24.90 -1.43 -6.36
CA PRO A 50 -25.39 -1.03 -5.05
C PRO A 50 -24.78 -1.89 -3.94
N THR A 51 -24.70 -1.32 -2.74
CA THR A 51 -24.24 -2.02 -1.54
C THR A 51 -25.22 -1.83 -0.37
N ILE A 52 -25.09 -2.66 0.67
CA ILE A 52 -25.95 -2.54 1.85
C ILE A 52 -25.30 -1.61 2.88
N ILE A 53 -25.91 -0.48 3.11
CA ILE A 53 -25.50 0.51 4.11
C ILE A 53 -26.62 0.68 5.13
N ASN A 54 -26.32 0.40 6.40
CA ASN A 54 -27.32 0.41 7.49
C ASN A 54 -28.57 -0.42 7.18
N GLY A 55 -28.39 -1.60 6.57
CA GLY A 55 -29.48 -2.53 6.23
C GLY A 55 -30.29 -2.15 4.99
N THR A 56 -29.94 -1.07 4.30
CA THR A 56 -30.64 -0.59 3.10
C THR A 56 -29.71 -0.63 1.89
N SER A 57 -30.24 -1.04 0.73
CA SER A 57 -29.51 -0.99 -0.53
C SER A 57 -29.32 0.46 -0.98
N GLN A 58 -28.08 0.88 -1.16
CA GLN A 58 -27.66 2.24 -1.54
C GLN A 58 -26.66 2.18 -2.69
N THR A 59 -26.62 3.25 -3.50
CA THR A 59 -25.62 3.42 -4.56
C THR A 59 -24.82 4.69 -4.25
N ILE A 60 -23.50 4.57 -4.17
CA ILE A 60 -22.55 5.68 -3.95
C ILE A 60 -22.22 6.26 -5.31
N VAL A 61 -22.88 7.36 -5.71
CA VAL A 61 -22.73 7.91 -7.06
C VAL A 61 -21.61 8.93 -7.17
N SER A 62 -21.32 9.62 -6.07
CA SER A 62 -20.21 10.56 -5.92
C SER A 62 -19.82 10.65 -4.46
N ARG A 63 -18.53 10.58 -4.19
CA ARG A 63 -17.97 10.72 -2.84
C ARG A 63 -17.45 12.13 -2.56
N HIS A 64 -17.69 13.06 -3.51
CA HIS A 64 -17.32 14.47 -3.30
C HIS A 64 -18.00 15.03 -2.05
N LYS A 65 -17.27 15.81 -1.25
CA LYS A 65 -17.72 16.33 0.06
C LYS A 65 -19.07 17.05 0.05
N LEU A 66 -19.49 17.60 -1.08
CA LEU A 66 -20.79 18.30 -1.22
C LEU A 66 -21.94 17.35 -1.63
N GLN A 67 -21.66 16.07 -1.85
CA GLN A 67 -22.64 15.10 -2.33
C GLN A 67 -23.05 14.12 -1.21
N PRO A 68 -24.31 13.68 -1.21
CA PRO A 68 -24.77 12.71 -0.20
C PRO A 68 -24.01 11.39 -0.18
N GLY A 69 -23.38 11.02 -1.30
CA GLY A 69 -22.59 9.79 -1.42
C GLY A 69 -21.32 9.81 -0.57
N ASN A 70 -20.78 10.99 -0.20
CA ASN A 70 -19.67 11.07 0.73
C ASN A 70 -20.03 10.45 2.11
N ALA A 71 -21.18 10.84 2.68
CA ALA A 71 -21.64 10.26 3.94
C ALA A 71 -22.03 8.77 3.82
N LEU A 72 -22.45 8.30 2.63
CA LEU A 72 -22.66 6.89 2.38
C LEU A 72 -21.33 6.12 2.35
N ALA A 73 -20.30 6.70 1.72
CA ALA A 73 -18.95 6.11 1.67
C ALA A 73 -18.34 6.02 3.07
N GLU A 74 -18.43 7.09 3.87
CA GLU A 74 -18.02 7.10 5.29
C GLU A 74 -18.65 5.91 6.04
N THR A 75 -19.97 5.77 5.92
CA THR A 75 -20.72 4.72 6.62
C THR A 75 -20.35 3.34 6.09
N TYR A 76 -20.19 3.19 4.79
CA TYR A 76 -19.75 1.94 4.14
C TYR A 76 -18.38 1.50 4.65
N ILE A 77 -17.39 2.39 4.62
CA ILE A 77 -16.03 2.13 5.10
C ILE A 77 -16.06 1.71 6.57
N LYS A 78 -16.74 2.49 7.40
CA LYS A 78 -16.92 2.16 8.83
C LYS A 78 -17.47 0.75 9.02
N GLN A 79 -18.54 0.39 8.31
CA GLN A 79 -19.14 -0.93 8.41
C GLN A 79 -18.17 -2.05 7.98
N LYS A 80 -17.38 -1.86 6.90
CA LYS A 80 -16.36 -2.83 6.48
C LYS A 80 -15.32 -3.04 7.58
N LEU A 81 -14.74 -1.97 8.11
CA LEU A 81 -13.73 -2.06 9.17
C LEU A 81 -14.28 -2.70 10.46
N GLN A 82 -15.51 -2.36 10.85
CA GLN A 82 -16.18 -2.98 12.01
C GLN A 82 -16.47 -4.47 11.80
N ASN A 83 -16.88 -4.86 10.60
CA ASN A 83 -17.14 -6.27 10.26
C ASN A 83 -15.88 -7.14 10.31
N TYR A 84 -14.70 -6.52 10.15
CA TYR A 84 -13.40 -7.18 10.34
C TYR A 84 -12.93 -7.16 11.81
N GLY A 85 -13.74 -6.67 12.75
CA GLY A 85 -13.43 -6.66 14.18
C GLY A 85 -12.43 -5.58 14.60
N LEU A 86 -12.23 -4.56 13.79
CA LEU A 86 -11.34 -3.45 14.12
C LEU A 86 -12.04 -2.42 15.02
N THR A 87 -11.29 -1.83 15.95
CA THR A 87 -11.73 -0.64 16.68
C THR A 87 -11.77 0.54 15.70
N THR A 88 -12.98 0.99 15.35
CA THR A 88 -13.19 1.96 14.28
C THR A 88 -13.59 3.32 14.86
N THR A 89 -12.94 4.38 14.36
CA THR A 89 -13.18 5.77 14.74
C THR A 89 -13.63 6.56 13.53
N ILE A 90 -14.62 7.46 13.75
CA ILE A 90 -14.92 8.57 12.87
C ILE A 90 -14.33 9.82 13.52
N GLN A 91 -13.36 10.43 12.86
CA GLN A 91 -12.73 11.66 13.33
C GLN A 91 -13.30 12.86 12.57
N MET A 92 -14.18 13.58 13.22
CA MET A 92 -14.76 14.82 12.66
C MET A 92 -13.74 15.95 12.73
N PHE A 93 -13.48 16.61 11.62
CA PHE A 93 -12.61 17.78 11.53
C PHE A 93 -13.34 19.04 11.06
N SER A 94 -14.54 18.86 10.51
CA SER A 94 -15.44 19.96 10.14
C SER A 94 -16.91 19.56 10.38
N THR A 95 -17.85 20.38 9.96
CA THR A 95 -19.28 20.04 10.03
C THR A 95 -19.67 18.90 9.07
N THR A 96 -18.91 18.71 8.01
CA THR A 96 -19.12 17.69 6.96
C THR A 96 -17.96 16.72 6.88
N GLY A 97 -16.72 17.18 6.97
CA GLY A 97 -15.51 16.39 6.77
C GLY A 97 -15.21 15.42 7.92
N LYS A 98 -14.96 14.16 7.59
CA LYS A 98 -14.77 13.10 8.56
C LYS A 98 -13.82 12.02 8.04
N ASN A 99 -12.69 11.86 8.68
CA ASN A 99 -11.85 10.69 8.47
C ASN A 99 -12.48 9.43 9.08
N VAL A 100 -12.24 8.29 8.45
CA VAL A 100 -12.63 6.97 8.98
C VAL A 100 -11.38 6.10 9.09
N TYR A 101 -11.11 5.59 10.28
CA TYR A 101 -9.99 4.66 10.44
C TYR A 101 -10.30 3.52 11.41
N GLY A 102 -9.72 2.36 11.10
CA GLY A 102 -9.75 1.18 11.94
C GLY A 102 -8.39 0.91 12.56
N VAL A 103 -8.38 0.47 13.82
CA VAL A 103 -7.15 0.18 14.56
C VAL A 103 -7.08 -1.30 14.93
N LYS A 104 -5.96 -1.92 14.58
CA LYS A 104 -5.56 -3.23 15.10
C LYS A 104 -4.41 -3.02 16.07
N THR A 105 -4.70 -3.17 17.35
CA THR A 105 -3.73 -2.95 18.43
C THR A 105 -2.63 -3.99 18.39
N GLY A 106 -1.39 -3.54 18.49
CA GLY A 106 -0.19 -4.37 18.55
C GLY A 106 -0.07 -5.15 19.86
N THR A 107 0.49 -6.34 19.79
CA THR A 107 0.63 -7.24 20.94
C THR A 107 1.84 -6.94 21.82
N GLU A 108 2.87 -6.30 21.27
CA GLU A 108 4.14 -6.01 21.97
C GLU A 108 4.40 -4.51 22.10
N PHE A 109 4.11 -3.76 21.03
CA PHE A 109 4.36 -2.32 20.95
C PHE A 109 3.07 -1.56 20.63
N PRO A 110 2.04 -1.59 21.50
CA PRO A 110 0.72 -1.02 21.19
C PRO A 110 0.74 0.51 20.97
N ASN A 111 1.74 1.20 21.48
CA ASN A 111 1.90 2.65 21.32
C ASN A 111 2.73 3.06 20.09
N LYS A 112 3.28 2.09 19.35
CA LYS A 112 4.01 2.33 18.10
C LYS A 112 3.18 1.84 16.95
N LYS A 113 2.97 2.69 15.94
CA LYS A 113 2.03 2.37 14.88
C LYS A 113 2.61 2.55 13.47
N TYR A 114 2.14 1.71 12.55
CA TYR A 114 2.24 1.91 11.12
C TYR A 114 0.86 2.26 10.57
N ILE A 115 0.82 3.08 9.54
CA ILE A 115 -0.43 3.49 8.88
C ILE A 115 -0.38 3.05 7.42
N ILE A 116 -1.47 2.47 6.93
CA ILE A 116 -1.76 2.34 5.50
C ILE A 116 -3.01 3.17 5.23
N CYS A 117 -2.95 4.01 4.21
CA CYS A 117 -4.00 4.99 3.97
C CYS A 117 -4.23 5.29 2.49
N ALA A 118 -5.37 5.92 2.25
CA ALA A 118 -5.83 6.50 1.00
C ALA A 118 -6.91 7.55 1.33
N HIS A 119 -7.24 8.45 0.41
CA HIS A 119 -8.45 9.25 0.57
C HIS A 119 -9.66 8.55 -0.03
N PHE A 120 -10.85 8.88 0.45
CA PHE A 120 -12.08 8.28 -0.07
C PHE A 120 -13.00 9.27 -0.77
N ASP A 121 -12.79 10.57 -0.62
CA ASP A 121 -13.50 11.58 -1.40
C ASP A 121 -13.07 11.54 -2.87
N ASP A 122 -13.79 12.22 -3.74
CA ASP A 122 -13.57 12.18 -5.18
C ASP A 122 -13.89 13.51 -5.88
N MET A 123 -13.45 13.64 -7.10
CA MET A 123 -13.78 14.69 -8.05
C MET A 123 -14.45 14.10 -9.32
N PRO A 124 -15.19 14.92 -10.11
CA PRO A 124 -15.51 16.33 -9.92
C PRO A 124 -16.65 16.56 -8.92
N SER A 125 -16.91 17.81 -8.56
CA SER A 125 -17.95 18.21 -7.58
C SER A 125 -19.39 17.97 -8.02
N GLY A 126 -19.62 17.42 -9.20
CA GLY A 126 -20.95 17.12 -9.76
C GLY A 126 -21.72 16.04 -9.02
N ALA A 127 -22.96 15.80 -9.46
CA ALA A 127 -23.81 14.74 -8.90
C ALA A 127 -23.29 13.33 -9.24
N THR A 128 -22.42 13.21 -10.21
CA THR A 128 -21.76 11.96 -10.63
C THR A 128 -20.25 12.18 -10.64
N ALA A 129 -19.56 11.40 -9.83
CA ALA A 129 -18.11 11.29 -9.80
C ALA A 129 -17.81 9.86 -9.38
N PRO A 130 -17.49 8.94 -10.31
CA PRO A 130 -17.18 7.57 -9.95
C PRO A 130 -15.88 7.47 -9.14
N GLY A 131 -14.86 8.30 -9.48
CA GLY A 131 -13.57 8.32 -8.79
C GLY A 131 -13.03 6.90 -8.59
N ALA A 132 -13.08 6.08 -9.64
CA ALA A 132 -12.79 4.67 -9.47
C ALA A 132 -11.31 4.49 -9.15
N ASP A 133 -10.43 5.14 -9.91
CA ASP A 133 -9.01 5.15 -9.62
C ASP A 133 -8.65 6.21 -8.60
N ASP A 134 -9.16 7.39 -8.75
CA ASP A 134 -8.94 8.53 -7.85
C ASP A 134 -10.12 8.73 -6.86
N ASN A 135 -10.06 8.27 -5.60
CA ASN A 135 -9.11 7.26 -5.12
C ASN A 135 -9.88 6.05 -4.56
N GLY A 136 -10.79 5.54 -5.40
CA GLY A 136 -11.49 4.26 -5.11
C GLY A 136 -10.53 3.08 -5.08
N SER A 137 -9.44 3.12 -5.87
CA SER A 137 -8.42 2.09 -5.94
C SER A 137 -7.65 1.96 -4.62
N GLY A 138 -7.07 3.05 -4.14
CA GLY A 138 -6.36 3.09 -2.86
C GLY A 138 -7.28 2.77 -1.69
N THR A 139 -8.50 3.35 -1.67
CA THR A 139 -9.52 3.06 -0.63
C THR A 139 -9.83 1.57 -0.57
N ALA A 140 -10.04 0.92 -1.71
CA ALA A 140 -10.32 -0.52 -1.77
C ALA A 140 -9.13 -1.36 -1.29
N ALA A 141 -7.91 -0.97 -1.62
CA ALA A 141 -6.69 -1.64 -1.16
C ALA A 141 -6.52 -1.55 0.37
N VAL A 142 -6.84 -0.40 0.99
CA VAL A 142 -6.85 -0.26 2.47
C VAL A 142 -7.91 -1.15 3.10
N ILE A 143 -9.12 -1.23 2.53
CA ILE A 143 -10.18 -2.12 3.03
C ILE A 143 -9.76 -3.59 2.90
N GLU A 144 -9.11 -3.98 1.81
CA GLU A 144 -8.58 -5.34 1.61
C GLU A 144 -7.47 -5.66 2.61
N ALA A 145 -6.54 -4.71 2.84
CA ALA A 145 -5.53 -4.83 3.88
C ALA A 145 -6.17 -5.09 5.25
N ALA A 146 -7.18 -4.30 5.62
CA ALA A 146 -7.92 -4.48 6.87
C ALA A 146 -8.57 -5.87 6.98
N ARG A 147 -9.19 -6.35 5.90
CA ARG A 147 -9.78 -7.69 5.82
C ARG A 147 -8.75 -8.79 6.10
N ILE A 148 -7.61 -8.70 5.44
CA ILE A 148 -6.55 -9.71 5.56
C ILE A 148 -5.93 -9.65 6.95
N PHE A 149 -5.51 -8.48 7.39
CA PHE A 149 -4.78 -8.29 8.65
C PHE A 149 -5.64 -8.60 9.88
N SER A 150 -6.97 -8.54 9.77
CA SER A 150 -7.87 -8.94 10.86
C SER A 150 -7.63 -10.39 11.32
N GLN A 151 -7.13 -11.24 10.45
CA GLN A 151 -6.89 -12.67 10.70
C GLN A 151 -5.52 -12.97 11.35
N TYR A 152 -4.66 -11.97 11.51
CA TYR A 152 -3.29 -12.12 12.03
C TYR A 152 -3.09 -11.28 13.28
N SER A 153 -2.05 -11.59 14.04
CA SER A 153 -1.57 -10.77 15.16
C SER A 153 -0.24 -10.14 14.79
N PHE A 154 -0.02 -8.90 15.21
CA PHE A 154 1.18 -8.13 14.90
C PHE A 154 1.78 -7.53 16.16
N PRO A 155 3.13 -7.44 16.28
CA PRO A 155 3.80 -6.75 17.37
C PRO A 155 3.41 -5.27 17.49
N TYR A 156 3.33 -4.57 16.36
CA TYR A 156 3.00 -3.14 16.29
C TYR A 156 1.53 -2.90 16.00
N THR A 157 1.02 -1.76 16.45
CA THR A 157 -0.32 -1.29 16.09
C THR A 157 -0.37 -0.90 14.60
N ILE A 158 -1.47 -1.25 13.95
CA ILE A 158 -1.73 -0.91 12.55
C ILE A 158 -2.99 -0.05 12.48
N VAL A 159 -2.91 1.05 11.74
CA VAL A 159 -4.04 1.92 11.44
C VAL A 159 -4.36 1.81 9.96
N PHE A 160 -5.59 1.47 9.64
CA PHE A 160 -6.16 1.45 8.29
C PHE A 160 -6.99 2.72 8.16
N ALA A 161 -6.48 3.72 7.46
CA ALA A 161 -7.04 5.06 7.48
C ALA A 161 -7.53 5.49 6.10
N LEU A 162 -8.72 6.07 6.09
CA LEU A 162 -9.38 6.62 4.91
C LEU A 162 -9.68 8.09 5.19
N TRP A 163 -9.03 8.97 4.41
CA TRP A 163 -9.11 10.41 4.60
C TRP A 163 -10.24 11.01 3.78
N ASP A 164 -10.83 12.06 4.28
CA ASP A 164 -11.86 12.84 3.59
C ASP A 164 -11.31 14.24 3.28
N GLU A 165 -11.82 14.84 2.23
CA GLU A 165 -11.44 16.18 1.78
C GLU A 165 -9.95 16.31 1.40
N GLU A 166 -9.35 15.24 0.87
CA GLU A 166 -8.03 15.27 0.22
C GLU A 166 -8.05 16.24 -0.96
N GLU A 167 -9.04 16.10 -1.82
CA GLU A 167 -9.31 16.87 -3.04
C GLU A 167 -9.51 18.37 -2.81
N GLN A 168 -9.60 18.76 -1.56
CA GLN A 168 -9.73 20.16 -1.16
C GLN A 168 -8.48 20.67 -0.43
N GLY A 169 -7.37 19.98 -0.64
CA GLY A 169 -6.06 20.36 -0.12
C GLY A 169 -5.65 19.61 1.15
N LEU A 170 -5.75 18.28 1.14
CA LEU A 170 -5.27 17.36 2.18
C LEU A 170 -5.90 17.59 3.57
N VAL A 171 -7.16 18.10 3.62
CA VAL A 171 -7.73 18.61 4.89
C VAL A 171 -7.83 17.53 5.96
N GLY A 172 -8.27 16.34 5.57
CA GLY A 172 -8.48 15.25 6.52
C GLY A 172 -7.18 14.65 7.04
N SER A 173 -6.23 14.36 6.17
CA SER A 173 -4.93 13.83 6.56
C SER A 173 -4.12 14.83 7.38
N GLU A 174 -4.13 16.11 7.00
CA GLU A 174 -3.48 17.19 7.75
C GLU A 174 -4.06 17.33 9.17
N TYR A 175 -5.38 17.25 9.29
CA TYR A 175 -6.02 17.27 10.61
C TYR A 175 -5.56 16.09 11.47
N TYR A 176 -5.51 14.87 10.89
CA TYR A 176 -5.04 13.68 11.61
C TYR A 176 -3.58 13.81 12.02
N ALA A 177 -2.69 14.20 11.09
CA ALA A 177 -1.26 14.33 11.32
C ALA A 177 -0.96 15.40 12.39
N THR A 178 -1.66 16.56 12.34
CA THR A 178 -1.59 17.60 13.36
C THR A 178 -1.99 17.06 14.75
N GLN A 179 -3.11 16.34 14.86
CA GLN A 179 -3.55 15.79 16.14
C GLN A 179 -2.55 14.73 16.67
N ALA A 180 -2.01 13.87 15.79
CA ALA A 180 -1.03 12.89 16.16
C ALA A 180 0.27 13.54 16.67
N ALA A 181 0.76 14.58 15.98
CA ALA A 181 1.95 15.33 16.38
C ALA A 181 1.75 16.02 17.74
N ASN A 182 0.60 16.69 17.94
CA ASN A 182 0.26 17.33 19.22
C ASN A 182 0.13 16.33 20.38
N ALA A 183 -0.29 15.10 20.10
CA ALA A 183 -0.37 14.02 21.10
C ALA A 183 0.98 13.32 21.34
N GLY A 184 2.01 13.59 20.54
CA GLY A 184 3.29 12.89 20.60
C GLY A 184 3.17 11.42 20.15
N ASP A 185 2.29 11.13 19.21
CA ASP A 185 2.07 9.79 18.70
C ASP A 185 3.32 9.22 18.02
N SER A 186 3.63 7.96 18.31
CA SER A 186 4.76 7.26 17.68
C SER A 186 4.32 6.57 16.39
N ILE A 187 4.31 7.31 15.28
CA ILE A 187 4.05 6.79 13.93
C ILE A 187 5.40 6.45 13.31
N LEU A 188 5.62 5.16 13.04
CA LEU A 188 6.90 4.64 12.52
C LEU A 188 6.99 4.70 11.00
N GLY A 189 5.85 4.69 10.31
CA GLY A 189 5.79 4.81 8.86
C GLY A 189 4.35 4.85 8.36
N VAL A 190 4.17 5.59 7.26
CA VAL A 190 2.89 5.74 6.56
C VAL A 190 3.08 5.29 5.12
N ILE A 191 2.22 4.38 4.67
CA ILE A 191 2.12 3.95 3.27
C ILE A 191 0.83 4.54 2.74
N ASN A 192 0.95 5.60 1.95
CA ASN A 192 -0.15 6.21 1.24
C ASN A 192 -0.29 5.58 -0.14
N MET A 193 -1.50 5.30 -0.55
CA MET A 193 -1.84 4.82 -1.90
C MET A 193 -2.80 5.80 -2.54
N ASP A 194 -2.48 6.22 -3.76
CA ASP A 194 -3.29 7.14 -4.53
C ASP A 194 -3.21 6.77 -6.00
N MET A 195 -4.36 6.55 -6.66
CA MET A 195 -4.41 6.16 -8.07
C MET A 195 -3.48 4.98 -8.38
N ILE A 196 -3.88 3.77 -8.05
CA ILE A 196 -3.01 2.57 -8.15
C ILE A 196 -3.53 1.51 -9.12
N ALA A 197 -4.42 1.88 -10.07
CA ALA A 197 -5.07 0.89 -10.92
C ALA A 197 -4.95 1.13 -12.43
N TYR A 198 -4.46 2.28 -12.88
CA TYR A 198 -4.22 2.54 -14.28
C TYR A 198 -2.76 2.22 -14.67
N ASP A 199 -2.60 1.58 -15.82
CA ASP A 199 -1.32 1.26 -16.49
C ASP A 199 -1.71 1.03 -17.97
N GLY A 200 -1.75 2.11 -18.71
CA GLY A 200 -2.29 2.13 -20.07
C GLY A 200 -1.32 1.56 -21.11
N ASN A 201 -0.03 1.68 -20.85
CA ASN A 201 1.04 1.16 -21.72
C ASN A 201 1.45 -0.29 -21.37
N ASN A 202 1.00 -0.83 -20.23
CA ASN A 202 1.25 -2.20 -19.72
C ASN A 202 2.72 -2.49 -19.43
N ASP A 203 3.50 -1.51 -18.98
CA ASP A 203 4.90 -1.71 -18.59
C ASP A 203 5.07 -2.06 -17.10
N SER A 204 4.01 -1.93 -16.31
CA SER A 204 3.98 -2.15 -14.86
C SER A 204 4.85 -1.16 -14.08
N ASN A 205 5.09 0.04 -14.62
CA ASN A 205 5.79 1.10 -13.93
C ASN A 205 4.90 1.77 -12.88
N ALA A 206 5.51 2.22 -11.79
CA ALA A 206 4.83 2.93 -10.70
C ALA A 206 5.81 3.85 -9.97
N ASP A 207 5.34 4.99 -9.51
CA ASP A 207 6.12 5.95 -8.77
C ASP A 207 6.06 5.70 -7.26
N VAL A 208 7.23 5.75 -6.62
CA VAL A 208 7.37 5.77 -5.16
C VAL A 208 7.91 7.14 -4.74
N HIS A 209 7.01 8.00 -4.29
CA HIS A 209 7.39 9.32 -3.79
C HIS A 209 8.00 9.20 -2.39
N THR A 210 9.16 9.82 -2.19
CA THR A 210 9.92 9.74 -0.94
C THR A 210 10.60 11.06 -0.62
N SER A 211 10.86 11.32 0.66
CA SER A 211 11.62 12.47 1.12
C SER A 211 13.05 12.08 1.49
N SER A 212 13.92 13.08 1.67
CA SER A 212 15.31 12.90 2.11
C SER A 212 15.45 12.57 3.61
N ILE A 213 14.35 12.48 4.36
CA ILE A 213 14.37 12.06 5.77
C ILE A 213 14.84 10.61 5.83
N ALA A 214 15.86 10.31 6.64
CA ALA A 214 16.50 8.99 6.68
C ALA A 214 15.51 7.85 6.97
N SER A 215 14.52 8.06 7.84
CA SER A 215 13.48 7.07 8.15
C SER A 215 12.51 6.85 6.99
N THR A 216 12.21 7.88 6.20
CA THR A 216 11.41 7.76 4.96
C THR A 216 12.18 7.00 3.89
N THR A 217 13.48 7.27 3.76
CA THR A 217 14.36 6.49 2.86
C THR A 217 14.34 5.01 3.23
N ALA A 218 14.45 4.68 4.52
CA ALA A 218 14.38 3.28 4.97
C ALA A 218 13.03 2.61 4.68
N LEU A 219 11.93 3.36 4.80
CA LEU A 219 10.59 2.89 4.46
C LEU A 219 10.46 2.57 2.96
N LYS A 220 10.91 3.48 2.10
CA LYS A 220 10.99 3.30 0.65
C LYS A 220 11.89 2.11 0.28
N ASP A 221 13.10 2.02 0.85
CA ASP A 221 14.03 0.92 0.57
C ASP A 221 13.40 -0.43 0.93
N LYS A 222 12.62 -0.49 2.02
CA LYS A 222 11.89 -1.70 2.38
C LYS A 222 10.83 -2.07 1.35
N MET A 223 10.11 -1.10 0.78
CA MET A 223 9.13 -1.37 -0.29
C MET A 223 9.80 -1.93 -1.55
N LEU A 224 10.94 -1.35 -1.98
CA LEU A 224 11.72 -1.86 -3.12
C LEU A 224 12.23 -3.28 -2.86
N GLU A 225 12.74 -3.55 -1.67
CA GLU A 225 13.20 -4.89 -1.25
C GLU A 225 12.06 -5.91 -1.32
N ILE A 226 10.87 -5.57 -0.84
CA ILE A 226 9.68 -6.43 -0.86
C ILE A 226 9.25 -6.74 -2.30
N ASN A 227 9.23 -5.75 -3.19
CA ASN A 227 8.93 -5.97 -4.60
C ASN A 227 9.83 -7.06 -5.22
N LEU A 228 11.13 -6.98 -4.95
CA LEU A 228 12.11 -7.97 -5.43
C LEU A 228 11.97 -9.31 -4.71
N ALA A 229 11.91 -9.29 -3.36
CA ALA A 229 11.92 -10.50 -2.54
C ALA A 229 10.73 -11.42 -2.84
N TYR A 230 9.55 -10.86 -3.07
CA TYR A 230 8.34 -11.64 -3.30
C TYR A 230 7.93 -11.74 -4.77
N GLY A 231 8.74 -11.19 -5.69
CA GLY A 231 8.49 -11.28 -7.13
C GLY A 231 7.18 -10.62 -7.55
N ILE A 232 6.85 -9.47 -6.95
CA ILE A 232 5.62 -8.72 -7.28
C ILE A 232 5.72 -8.19 -8.71
N SER A 233 6.95 -7.87 -9.14
CA SER A 233 7.28 -7.54 -10.53
C SER A 233 6.59 -6.25 -11.02
N LEU A 234 6.69 -5.19 -10.22
CA LEU A 234 6.51 -3.82 -10.64
C LEU A 234 7.87 -3.23 -11.03
N ASP A 235 7.90 -2.34 -11.99
CA ASP A 235 9.02 -1.42 -12.20
C ASP A 235 8.77 -0.18 -11.33
N LEU A 236 9.69 0.15 -10.43
CA LEU A 236 9.46 1.17 -9.42
C LEU A 236 10.42 2.34 -9.60
N ASP A 237 9.90 3.46 -10.02
CA ASP A 237 10.64 4.71 -10.07
C ASP A 237 10.58 5.42 -8.71
N VAL A 238 11.76 5.82 -8.23
CA VAL A 238 11.87 6.55 -6.97
C VAL A 238 11.99 8.03 -7.27
N VAL A 239 10.97 8.77 -6.91
CA VAL A 239 10.86 10.21 -7.19
C VAL A 239 10.82 11.03 -5.90
N PRO A 240 11.24 12.31 -5.93
CA PRO A 240 11.08 13.19 -4.78
C PRO A 240 9.61 13.34 -4.41
N ALA A 241 9.30 13.42 -3.10
CA ALA A 241 7.94 13.67 -2.65
C ALA A 241 7.46 15.03 -3.17
N GLU A 242 6.28 15.00 -3.79
CA GLU A 242 5.55 16.18 -4.21
C GLU A 242 4.30 16.36 -3.31
N PRO A 243 3.87 17.60 -2.99
CA PRO A 243 2.87 17.86 -1.96
C PRO A 243 1.43 17.69 -2.49
N TYR A 244 1.17 16.67 -3.30
CA TYR A 244 -0.11 16.50 -4.01
C TYR A 244 -0.95 15.32 -3.49
N SER A 245 -0.53 14.65 -2.42
CA SER A 245 -1.33 13.59 -1.77
C SER A 245 -1.04 13.48 -0.27
N ASP A 246 -1.83 12.71 0.44
CA ASP A 246 -1.93 12.63 1.91
C ASP A 246 -0.62 12.32 2.65
N HIS A 247 0.37 11.69 2.00
CA HIS A 247 1.69 11.44 2.58
C HIS A 247 2.39 12.74 3.00
N GLN A 248 2.14 13.84 2.28
CA GLN A 248 2.74 15.14 2.58
C GLN A 248 2.34 15.66 3.96
N SER A 249 1.08 15.50 4.36
CA SER A 249 0.61 15.88 5.69
C SER A 249 1.46 15.26 6.80
N PHE A 250 1.88 14.02 6.64
CA PHE A 250 2.74 13.35 7.62
C PHE A 250 4.20 13.81 7.56
N LEU A 251 4.72 14.04 6.35
CA LEU A 251 6.08 14.58 6.17
C LEU A 251 6.23 15.96 6.80
N ASP A 252 5.23 16.82 6.69
CA ASP A 252 5.22 18.18 7.26
C ASP A 252 5.27 18.17 8.79
N HIS A 253 4.79 17.09 9.41
CA HIS A 253 4.86 16.85 10.85
C HIS A 253 6.06 15.99 11.28
N GLY A 254 7.00 15.71 10.36
CA GLY A 254 8.25 14.98 10.65
C GLY A 254 8.09 13.46 10.76
N TYR A 255 6.94 12.91 10.36
CA TYR A 255 6.74 11.48 10.26
C TYR A 255 7.31 10.92 8.94
N SER A 256 7.68 9.65 8.95
CA SER A 256 8.08 8.94 7.72
C SER A 256 6.85 8.57 6.91
N ALA A 257 6.77 9.00 5.67
CA ALA A 257 5.67 8.67 4.77
C ALA A 257 6.17 8.51 3.33
N ILE A 258 5.58 7.57 2.62
CA ILE A 258 5.76 7.37 1.17
C ILE A 258 4.41 7.34 0.49
N LEU A 259 4.38 7.74 -0.78
CA LEU A 259 3.25 7.55 -1.67
C LEU A 259 3.62 6.49 -2.71
N LEU A 260 2.73 5.54 -2.93
CA LEU A 260 2.73 4.65 -4.08
C LEU A 260 1.59 5.09 -4.99
N ILE A 261 1.93 5.43 -6.22
CA ILE A 261 1.00 5.96 -7.24
C ILE A 261 1.35 5.36 -8.60
N GLU A 262 0.44 5.40 -9.56
CA GLU A 262 0.71 5.05 -10.96
C GLU A 262 1.79 5.95 -11.59
N ASP A 263 2.34 5.51 -12.73
CA ASP A 263 3.39 6.21 -13.44
C ASP A 263 2.92 7.59 -13.93
N ASN A 264 3.66 8.64 -13.57
CA ASN A 264 3.38 10.01 -14.02
C ASN A 264 3.54 10.19 -15.54
N ASP A 265 4.37 9.37 -16.21
CA ASP A 265 4.55 9.43 -17.66
C ASP A 265 3.41 8.72 -18.44
N ASP A 266 2.63 7.87 -17.76
CA ASP A 266 1.42 7.21 -18.29
C ASP A 266 0.23 7.43 -17.34
N PHE A 267 -0.02 8.68 -16.98
CA PHE A 267 -1.02 9.07 -16.00
C PHE A 267 -2.47 8.88 -16.50
N HIS A 268 -3.39 8.53 -15.60
CA HIS A 268 -4.79 8.23 -15.93
C HIS A 268 -5.50 9.37 -16.68
N PRO A 269 -5.92 9.16 -17.95
CA PRO A 269 -6.39 10.25 -18.81
C PRO A 269 -7.77 10.79 -18.41
N GLN A 270 -8.46 10.14 -17.48
CA GLN A 270 -9.78 10.56 -16.99
C GLN A 270 -9.73 11.11 -15.55
N TYR A 271 -8.53 11.40 -15.04
CA TYR A 271 -8.33 12.04 -13.75
C TYR A 271 -9.28 13.24 -13.54
N HIS A 272 -9.95 13.31 -12.38
CA HIS A 272 -10.91 14.34 -12.03
C HIS A 272 -12.11 14.51 -12.98
N THR A 273 -12.47 13.47 -13.73
CA THR A 273 -13.65 13.50 -14.61
C THR A 273 -14.72 12.48 -14.22
N ILE A 274 -15.92 12.67 -14.78
CA ILE A 274 -17.01 11.69 -14.63
C ILE A 274 -16.73 10.35 -15.34
N ASN A 275 -15.63 10.23 -16.04
CA ASN A 275 -15.22 9.03 -16.76
C ASN A 275 -14.12 8.23 -16.05
N ASP A 276 -13.68 8.67 -14.88
CA ASP A 276 -12.82 7.84 -14.03
C ASP A 276 -13.63 6.64 -13.49
N ASN A 277 -13.56 5.53 -14.20
CA ASN A 277 -14.33 4.33 -13.93
C ASN A 277 -13.53 3.04 -14.20
N LEU A 278 -14.06 1.90 -13.74
CA LEU A 278 -13.37 0.60 -13.81
C LEU A 278 -12.98 0.13 -15.22
N SER A 279 -13.50 0.73 -16.30
CA SER A 279 -13.10 0.32 -17.66
C SER A 279 -11.66 0.68 -18.02
N TYR A 280 -11.05 1.58 -17.26
CA TYR A 280 -9.66 1.98 -17.42
C TYR A 280 -8.67 1.14 -16.58
N TYR A 281 -9.16 0.26 -15.70
CA TYR A 281 -8.31 -0.54 -14.84
C TYR A 281 -7.45 -1.53 -15.60
N ASN A 282 -6.16 -1.52 -15.32
CA ASN A 282 -5.29 -2.67 -15.52
C ASN A 282 -5.35 -3.54 -14.25
N GLN A 283 -6.29 -4.50 -14.23
CA GLN A 283 -6.54 -5.32 -13.02
C GLN A 283 -5.29 -6.08 -12.53
N PRO A 284 -4.45 -6.70 -13.41
CA PRO A 284 -3.19 -7.29 -12.96
C PRO A 284 -2.26 -6.30 -12.27
N TYR A 285 -2.13 -5.10 -12.79
CA TYR A 285 -1.34 -4.02 -12.20
C TYR A 285 -1.89 -3.61 -10.83
N PHE A 286 -3.18 -3.31 -10.74
CA PHE A 286 -3.86 -2.96 -9.49
C PHE A 286 -3.62 -3.98 -8.38
N ILE A 287 -3.67 -5.28 -8.71
CA ILE A 287 -3.39 -6.36 -7.77
C ILE A 287 -1.91 -6.37 -7.34
N LYS A 288 -0.97 -6.08 -8.24
CA LYS A 288 0.45 -5.96 -7.89
C LYS A 288 0.68 -4.77 -6.93
N MET A 289 0.13 -3.61 -7.23
CA MET A 289 0.23 -2.40 -6.39
C MET A 289 -0.34 -2.65 -4.99
N SER A 290 -1.52 -3.25 -4.92
CA SER A 290 -2.15 -3.63 -3.64
C SER A 290 -1.30 -4.65 -2.86
N LYS A 291 -0.76 -5.67 -3.53
CA LYS A 291 0.12 -6.66 -2.91
C LYS A 291 1.39 -6.05 -2.36
N LEU A 292 1.99 -5.11 -3.09
CA LEU A 292 3.21 -4.43 -2.67
C LEU A 292 3.01 -3.66 -1.37
N SER A 293 1.98 -2.83 -1.31
CA SER A 293 1.64 -2.03 -0.12
C SER A 293 1.31 -2.92 1.09
N ILE A 294 0.49 -3.96 0.88
CA ILE A 294 0.09 -4.91 1.91
C ILE A 294 1.29 -5.72 2.42
N ALA A 295 2.17 -6.20 1.54
CA ALA A 295 3.36 -6.96 1.91
C ALA A 295 4.38 -6.11 2.66
N THR A 296 4.56 -4.85 2.23
CA THR A 296 5.43 -3.88 2.91
C THR A 296 4.93 -3.62 4.32
N LEU A 297 3.65 -3.31 4.48
CA LEU A 297 3.03 -3.13 5.79
C LEU A 297 3.17 -4.38 6.69
N ALA A 298 2.94 -5.58 6.14
CA ALA A 298 3.07 -6.84 6.88
C ALA A 298 4.50 -7.04 7.38
N THR A 299 5.50 -6.81 6.53
CA THR A 299 6.91 -6.96 6.89
C THR A 299 7.32 -6.01 8.00
N LEU A 300 6.93 -4.74 7.89
CA LEU A 300 7.20 -3.71 8.90
C LEU A 300 6.51 -4.04 10.22
N SER A 301 5.24 -4.40 10.17
CA SER A 301 4.41 -4.65 11.36
C SER A 301 4.76 -5.95 12.09
N LEU A 302 5.38 -6.92 11.41
CA LEU A 302 5.92 -8.14 11.99
C LEU A 302 7.34 -7.97 12.53
N ASN A 303 7.97 -6.79 12.36
CA ASN A 303 9.36 -6.52 12.75
C ASN A 303 10.36 -7.51 12.11
N LEU A 304 10.13 -7.86 10.85
CA LEU A 304 10.98 -8.78 10.12
C LEU A 304 12.17 -8.01 9.55
N ASN A 305 13.36 -8.27 10.10
CA ASN A 305 14.60 -7.89 9.45
C ASN A 305 14.87 -8.90 8.35
N LEU A 306 14.82 -8.46 7.10
CA LEU A 306 15.22 -9.25 5.93
C LEU A 306 16.74 -9.21 5.72
N ASP A 307 17.51 -8.92 6.77
CA ASP A 307 18.96 -8.93 6.71
C ASP A 307 19.46 -10.31 6.30
N ILE A 308 20.26 -10.34 5.24
CA ILE A 308 20.96 -11.54 4.80
C ILE A 308 21.92 -11.97 5.91
N GLN A 309 21.56 -12.96 6.68
CA GLN A 309 22.51 -13.65 7.55
C GLN A 309 23.50 -14.35 6.63
N HIS A 310 24.67 -13.74 6.41
CA HIS A 310 25.82 -14.44 5.88
C HIS A 310 26.18 -15.55 6.86
N THR A 311 25.73 -16.75 6.60
CA THR A 311 26.31 -17.94 7.24
C THR A 311 27.71 -18.07 6.64
N PRO A 312 28.80 -17.93 7.42
CA PRO A 312 30.13 -18.17 6.90
C PRO A 312 30.16 -19.63 6.44
N ILE A 313 30.47 -19.86 5.18
CA ILE A 313 30.80 -21.21 4.69
C ILE A 313 32.06 -21.61 5.46
N ALA A 314 31.93 -22.54 6.39
CA ALA A 314 33.08 -23.14 7.06
C ALA A 314 33.99 -23.67 5.97
N SER A 315 35.21 -23.16 5.89
CA SER A 315 36.24 -23.65 4.99
C SER A 315 36.48 -25.14 5.32
N MET A 316 36.08 -26.05 4.43
CA MET A 316 36.52 -27.42 4.53
C MET A 316 38.04 -27.44 4.27
N THR A 317 38.80 -27.55 5.32
CA THR A 317 40.21 -27.95 5.22
C THR A 317 40.22 -29.44 4.89
N THR A 318 40.45 -29.77 3.63
CA THR A 318 40.80 -31.12 3.25
C THR A 318 42.24 -31.39 3.74
N SER A 319 42.39 -32.13 4.84
CA SER A 319 43.65 -32.74 5.21
C SER A 319 43.87 -33.97 4.28
N GLU A 320 44.76 -33.85 3.34
CA GLU A 320 45.26 -35.02 2.63
C GLU A 320 46.08 -35.88 3.58
N PRO A 321 45.94 -37.21 3.57
CA PRO A 321 46.81 -38.10 4.34
C PRO A 321 48.18 -38.17 3.68
N ILE A 322 49.24 -37.88 4.47
CA ILE A 322 50.63 -38.12 4.07
C ILE A 322 50.83 -39.66 4.03
N VAL A 323 51.06 -40.21 2.85
CA VAL A 323 51.49 -41.60 2.67
C VAL A 323 53.01 -41.61 2.79
N THR A 324 53.54 -42.33 3.78
CA THR A 324 54.95 -42.68 3.95
C THR A 324 55.27 -43.98 3.16
#